data_19d9b521d810dc5716936f1206fcb828
#
_entry.id   19d9b521d810dc5716936f1206fcb828
#
_cell.length_a   1.000
_cell.length_b   1.000
_cell.length_c   1.000
_cell.angle_alpha   90.00
_cell.angle_beta   90.00
_cell.angle_gamma   90.00
#
_symmetry.space_group_name_H-M   'P 1'
#
loop_
_entity.id
_entity.type
_entity.pdbx_description
1 polymer ?
#
loop_
_entity_poly.entity_id
_entity_poly.type
_entity_poly.pdbx_seq_one_letter_code
_entity_poly.pdbx_strand_id
1 'polypeptide(L)'
;MKRILIVDDSAVFRKILSLHLSNSSFDILEAVDGQDGLDKLQNDKVDLIVSDMNMPNMDGITFVKEIKNDPKNKFTPIIMLTTESQSEVKNEGIAAGARAWLTKPFSREELVQSIHKLLP
;
A
#
# COMPACT_ATOMS: atom_id res chain seq x y z
N MET A 1 -2.89 16.50 -8.59
CA MET A 1 -3.59 15.47 -7.77
C MET A 1 -2.63 14.36 -7.43
N LYS A 2 -2.57 13.96 -6.18
CA LYS A 2 -1.70 12.87 -5.74
C LYS A 2 -2.27 11.53 -6.17
N ARG A 3 -1.40 10.64 -6.64
CA ARG A 3 -1.80 9.31 -7.11
C ARG A 3 -1.42 8.25 -6.08
N ILE A 4 -2.37 7.39 -5.76
CA ILE A 4 -2.19 6.30 -4.81
C ILE A 4 -2.38 4.97 -5.52
N LEU A 5 -1.42 4.06 -5.37
CA LEU A 5 -1.53 2.69 -5.86
C LEU A 5 -2.07 1.81 -4.73
N ILE A 6 -3.18 1.14 -4.98
CA ILE A 6 -3.77 0.17 -4.05
C ILE A 6 -3.46 -1.23 -4.58
N VAL A 7 -2.84 -2.07 -3.76
CA VAL A 7 -2.48 -3.44 -4.12
C VAL A 7 -3.13 -4.41 -3.14
N ASP A 8 -4.07 -5.21 -3.65
CA ASP A 8 -4.81 -6.19 -2.86
C ASP A 8 -5.43 -7.21 -3.81
N ASP A 9 -5.35 -8.50 -3.47
CA ASP A 9 -5.93 -9.55 -4.31
C ASP A 9 -7.45 -9.64 -4.20
N SER A 10 -8.05 -9.02 -3.19
CA SER A 10 -9.50 -8.98 -3.01
C SER A 10 -10.11 -7.81 -3.78
N ALA A 11 -10.91 -8.12 -4.79
CA ALA A 11 -11.63 -7.09 -5.55
C ALA A 11 -12.59 -6.30 -4.66
N VAL A 12 -13.23 -6.98 -3.71
CA VAL A 12 -14.16 -6.33 -2.77
C VAL A 12 -13.40 -5.34 -1.89
N PHE A 13 -12.25 -5.75 -1.36
CA PHE A 13 -11.47 -4.88 -0.47
C PHE A 13 -10.87 -3.69 -1.24
N ARG A 14 -10.41 -3.91 -2.49
CA ARG A 14 -9.96 -2.79 -3.32
C ARG A 14 -11.08 -1.78 -3.54
N LYS A 15 -12.31 -2.25 -3.74
CA LYS A 15 -13.47 -1.38 -3.89
C LYS A 15 -13.71 -0.56 -2.63
N ILE A 16 -13.62 -1.20 -1.47
CA ILE A 16 -13.78 -0.51 -0.18
C ILE A 16 -12.72 0.58 -0.02
N LEU A 17 -11.46 0.27 -0.31
CA LEU A 17 -10.38 1.24 -0.23
C LEU A 17 -10.61 2.42 -1.19
N SER A 18 -11.00 2.12 -2.42
CA SER A 18 -11.30 3.15 -3.41
C SER A 18 -12.42 4.06 -2.95
N LEU A 19 -13.47 3.49 -2.35
CA LEU A 19 -14.59 4.28 -1.81
C LEU A 19 -14.15 5.15 -0.64
N HIS A 20 -13.31 4.62 0.25
CA HIS A 20 -12.77 5.42 1.36
C HIS A 20 -12.01 6.64 0.88
N LEU A 21 -11.36 6.55 -0.28
CA LEU A 21 -10.51 7.61 -0.80
C LEU A 21 -11.18 8.48 -1.86
N SER A 22 -12.38 8.11 -2.31
CA SER A 22 -13.05 8.77 -3.44
C SER A 22 -13.35 10.25 -3.19
N ASN A 23 -13.56 10.66 -1.94
CA ASN A 23 -13.89 12.04 -1.59
C ASN A 23 -12.67 12.87 -1.18
N SER A 24 -11.46 12.33 -1.37
CA SER A 24 -10.24 12.93 -0.84
C SER A 24 -9.31 13.49 -1.91
N SER A 25 -9.79 13.69 -3.12
CA SER A 25 -9.01 14.29 -4.22
C SER A 25 -7.75 13.49 -4.60
N PHE A 26 -7.78 12.17 -4.42
CA PHE A 26 -6.69 11.30 -4.86
C PHE A 26 -7.04 10.62 -6.18
N ASP A 27 -6.04 10.45 -7.03
CA ASP A 27 -6.14 9.62 -8.21
C ASP A 27 -5.75 8.20 -7.82
N ILE A 28 -6.63 7.23 -8.06
CA ILE A 28 -6.46 5.86 -7.57
C ILE A 28 -6.09 4.92 -8.72
N LEU A 29 -5.00 4.19 -8.54
CA LEU A 29 -4.57 3.12 -9.43
C LEU A 29 -4.66 1.82 -8.64
N GLU A 30 -5.18 0.75 -9.24
CA GLU A 30 -5.37 -0.52 -8.55
C GLU A 30 -4.52 -1.62 -9.18
N ALA A 31 -4.00 -2.51 -8.33
CA ALA A 31 -3.29 -3.71 -8.75
C ALA A 31 -3.84 -4.91 -7.98
N VAL A 32 -3.86 -6.07 -8.64
CA VAL A 32 -4.49 -7.28 -8.08
C VAL A 32 -3.53 -8.10 -7.22
N ASP A 33 -2.22 -7.88 -7.37
CA ASP A 33 -1.19 -8.54 -6.55
C ASP A 33 0.12 -7.76 -6.67
N GLY A 34 1.17 -8.28 -6.00
CA GLY A 34 2.46 -7.60 -5.99
C GLY A 34 3.09 -7.49 -7.37
N GLN A 35 3.01 -8.55 -8.17
CA GLN A 35 3.60 -8.52 -9.52
C GLN A 35 2.90 -7.49 -10.41
N ASP A 36 1.58 -7.46 -10.36
CA ASP A 36 0.79 -6.45 -11.09
C ASP A 36 1.15 -5.05 -10.62
N GLY A 37 1.35 -4.87 -9.31
CA GLY A 37 1.80 -3.60 -8.74
C GLY A 37 3.15 -3.17 -9.28
N LEU A 38 4.12 -4.08 -9.31
CA LEU A 38 5.44 -3.78 -9.86
C LEU A 38 5.36 -3.42 -11.33
N ASP A 39 4.54 -4.14 -12.10
CA ASP A 39 4.36 -3.87 -13.53
C ASP A 39 3.78 -2.46 -13.74
N LYS A 40 2.80 -2.09 -12.96
CA LYS A 40 2.20 -0.75 -13.05
C LYS A 40 3.19 0.34 -12.67
N LEU A 41 4.04 0.11 -11.67
CA LEU A 41 5.05 1.07 -11.26
C LEU A 41 6.14 1.31 -12.31
N GLN A 42 6.28 0.43 -13.29
CA GLN A 42 7.21 0.67 -14.41
C GLN A 42 6.72 1.78 -15.32
N ASN A 43 5.41 1.94 -15.46
CA ASN A 43 4.82 2.87 -16.42
C ASN A 43 4.16 4.07 -15.77
N ASP A 44 3.78 3.97 -14.50
CA ASP A 44 3.02 5.00 -13.80
C ASP A 44 3.76 5.44 -12.55
N LYS A 45 3.92 6.75 -12.39
CA LYS A 45 4.46 7.29 -11.15
C LYS A 45 3.34 7.43 -10.13
N VAL A 46 3.58 6.95 -8.91
CA VAL A 46 2.64 7.11 -7.82
C VAL A 46 3.30 7.83 -6.65
N ASP A 47 2.49 8.49 -5.84
CA ASP A 47 2.98 9.27 -4.70
C ASP A 47 2.98 8.45 -3.42
N LEU A 48 2.16 7.41 -3.35
CA LEU A 48 2.04 6.55 -2.17
C LEU A 48 1.47 5.20 -2.58
N ILE A 49 1.84 4.16 -1.86
CA ILE A 49 1.36 2.80 -2.09
C ILE A 49 0.67 2.29 -0.83
N VAL A 50 -0.52 1.72 -1.00
CA VAL A 50 -1.25 1.01 0.06
C VAL A 50 -1.32 -0.45 -0.35
N SER A 51 -0.69 -1.33 0.40
CA SER A 51 -0.58 -2.74 0.02
C SER A 51 -1.06 -3.66 1.13
N ASP A 52 -1.82 -4.69 0.74
CA ASP A 52 -2.14 -5.79 1.62
C ASP A 52 -0.87 -6.60 1.92
N MET A 53 -0.83 -7.20 3.08
CA MET A 53 0.29 -8.05 3.51
C MET A 53 0.20 -9.45 2.91
N ASN A 54 -1.01 -10.01 2.87
CA ASN A 54 -1.24 -11.40 2.45
C ASN A 54 -1.78 -11.46 1.03
N MET A 55 -0.89 -11.77 0.08
CA MET A 55 -1.25 -11.86 -1.33
C MET A 55 -0.67 -13.12 -1.95
N PRO A 56 -1.33 -13.72 -2.95
CA PRO A 56 -0.75 -14.85 -3.66
C PRO A 56 0.43 -14.39 -4.53
N ASN A 57 1.31 -15.30 -4.87
CA ASN A 57 2.47 -15.11 -5.75
C ASN A 57 3.60 -14.27 -5.13
N MET A 58 3.27 -13.18 -4.46
CA MET A 58 4.25 -12.30 -3.83
C MET A 58 3.60 -11.67 -2.61
N ASP A 59 4.09 -11.97 -1.41
CA ASP A 59 3.56 -11.36 -0.20
C ASP A 59 3.95 -9.88 -0.08
N GLY A 60 3.31 -9.18 0.86
CA GLY A 60 3.51 -7.75 1.00
C GLY A 60 4.93 -7.36 1.38
N ILE A 61 5.62 -8.16 2.19
CA ILE A 61 6.99 -7.86 2.58
C ILE A 61 7.93 -7.99 1.40
N THR A 62 7.79 -9.04 0.60
CA THR A 62 8.58 -9.22 -0.62
C THR A 62 8.31 -8.06 -1.59
N PHE A 63 7.06 -7.65 -1.73
CA PHE A 63 6.67 -6.54 -2.57
C PHE A 63 7.37 -5.24 -2.12
N VAL A 64 7.36 -4.95 -0.82
CA VAL A 64 8.04 -3.77 -0.27
C VAL A 64 9.54 -3.82 -0.59
N LYS A 65 10.18 -4.96 -0.39
CA LYS A 65 11.60 -5.12 -0.67
C LYS A 65 11.92 -4.86 -2.15
N GLU A 66 11.09 -5.37 -3.05
CA GLU A 66 11.27 -5.14 -4.48
C GLU A 66 11.16 -3.67 -4.84
N ILE A 67 10.19 -2.96 -4.25
CA ILE A 67 10.03 -1.53 -4.48
C ILE A 67 11.24 -0.76 -3.96
N LYS A 68 11.73 -1.09 -2.78
CA LYS A 68 12.86 -0.40 -2.18
C LYS A 68 14.18 -0.66 -2.90
N ASN A 69 14.25 -1.72 -3.70
CA ASN A 69 15.40 -2.00 -4.55
C ASN A 69 15.34 -1.30 -5.90
N ASP A 70 14.22 -0.67 -6.24
CA ASP A 70 14.06 0.07 -7.48
C ASP A 70 14.43 1.53 -7.25
N PRO A 71 15.49 2.05 -7.90
CA PRO A 71 15.91 3.44 -7.71
C PRO A 71 14.80 4.45 -7.98
N LYS A 72 13.89 4.13 -8.90
CA LYS A 72 12.79 5.00 -9.26
C LYS A 72 11.76 5.14 -8.13
N ASN A 73 11.52 4.06 -7.38
CA ASN A 73 10.43 4.00 -6.41
C ASN A 73 10.88 3.85 -4.96
N LYS A 74 12.18 3.78 -4.69
CA LYS A 74 12.68 3.47 -3.35
C LYS A 74 12.29 4.47 -2.26
N PHE A 75 11.94 5.69 -2.63
CA PHE A 75 11.51 6.70 -1.67
C PHE A 75 9.99 6.87 -1.59
N THR A 76 9.24 6.11 -2.38
CA THR A 76 7.78 6.17 -2.35
C THR A 76 7.29 5.56 -1.04
N PRO A 77 6.51 6.30 -0.23
CA PRO A 77 6.02 5.77 1.03
C PRO A 77 5.01 4.63 0.81
N ILE A 78 5.07 3.64 1.69
CA ILE A 78 4.22 2.45 1.61
C ILE A 78 3.51 2.25 2.95
N ILE A 79 2.18 2.10 2.88
CA ILE A 79 1.35 1.73 4.03
C ILE A 79 0.99 0.26 3.86
N MET A 80 1.29 -0.56 4.88
CA MET A 80 0.92 -1.98 4.89
C MET A 80 -0.40 -2.18 5.61
N LEU A 81 -1.26 -3.03 5.06
CA LEU A 81 -2.53 -3.40 5.65
C LEU A 81 -2.53 -4.89 5.94
N THR A 82 -2.92 -5.27 7.16
CA THR A 82 -2.90 -6.68 7.56
C THR A 82 -3.93 -6.98 8.63
N THR A 83 -4.35 -8.24 8.71
CA THR A 83 -5.12 -8.75 9.85
C THR A 83 -4.20 -9.12 11.01
N GLU A 84 -2.88 -9.18 10.75
CA GLU A 84 -1.89 -9.52 11.76
C GLU A 84 -1.58 -8.32 12.63
N SER A 85 -1.72 -8.50 13.95
CA SER A 85 -1.39 -7.47 14.92
C SER A 85 -0.12 -7.79 15.70
N GLN A 86 0.53 -8.92 15.40
CA GLN A 86 1.73 -9.33 16.12
C GLN A 86 2.89 -8.41 15.79
N SER A 87 3.63 -8.03 16.83
CA SER A 87 4.75 -7.11 16.69
C SER A 87 5.85 -7.62 15.77
N GLU A 88 6.04 -8.94 15.70
CA GLU A 88 7.05 -9.53 14.84
C GLU A 88 6.79 -9.24 13.36
N VAL A 89 5.56 -9.44 12.91
CA VAL A 89 5.16 -9.19 11.53
C VAL A 89 5.25 -7.71 11.20
N LYS A 90 4.80 -6.86 12.13
CA LYS A 90 4.87 -5.42 11.98
C LYS A 90 6.33 -4.94 11.87
N ASN A 91 7.20 -5.45 12.76
CA ASN A 91 8.61 -5.09 12.74
C ASN A 91 9.28 -5.52 11.45
N GLU A 92 8.92 -6.69 10.93
CA GLU A 92 9.45 -7.20 9.67
C GLU A 92 9.05 -6.30 8.50
N GLY A 93 7.80 -5.85 8.47
CA GLY A 93 7.32 -4.92 7.45
C GLY A 93 8.03 -3.57 7.50
N ILE A 94 8.20 -3.03 8.70
CA ILE A 94 8.90 -1.75 8.89
C ILE A 94 10.38 -1.91 8.51
N ALA A 95 11.02 -3.00 8.90
CA ALA A 95 12.41 -3.26 8.55
C ALA A 95 12.60 -3.40 7.03
N ALA A 96 11.59 -3.91 6.32
CA ALA A 96 11.62 -4.03 4.87
C ALA A 96 11.45 -2.67 4.19
N GLY A 97 10.94 -1.65 4.88
CA GLY A 97 10.83 -0.31 4.36
C GLY A 97 9.43 0.31 4.36
N ALA A 98 8.43 -0.36 4.92
CA ALA A 98 7.08 0.23 5.06
C ALA A 98 7.12 1.39 6.07
N ARG A 99 6.46 2.49 5.72
CA ARG A 99 6.43 3.68 6.55
C ARG A 99 5.32 3.69 7.58
N ALA A 100 4.23 2.99 7.31
CA ALA A 100 3.08 2.92 8.21
C ALA A 100 2.46 1.54 8.12
N TRP A 101 1.70 1.21 9.14
CA TRP A 101 1.09 -0.10 9.27
C TRP A 101 -0.31 0.08 9.86
N LEU A 102 -1.33 -0.48 9.18
CA LEU A 102 -2.69 -0.47 9.70
C LEU A 102 -3.19 -1.90 9.83
N THR A 103 -3.83 -2.18 10.96
CA THR A 103 -4.43 -3.48 11.23
C THR A 103 -5.90 -3.46 10.83
N LYS A 104 -6.33 -4.45 10.05
CA LYS A 104 -7.74 -4.61 9.68
C LYS A 104 -8.53 -5.16 10.86
N PRO A 105 -9.73 -4.67 11.13
CA PRO A 105 -10.40 -3.59 10.42
C PRO A 105 -9.86 -2.21 10.86
N PHE A 106 -9.90 -1.27 9.95
CA PHE A 106 -9.54 0.11 10.24
C PHE A 106 -10.64 1.03 9.69
N SER A 107 -10.70 2.25 10.24
CA SER A 107 -11.67 3.24 9.79
C SER A 107 -11.12 4.01 8.59
N ARG A 108 -12.04 4.67 7.86
CA ARG A 108 -11.64 5.59 6.81
C ARG A 108 -10.72 6.68 7.36
N GLU A 109 -11.04 7.19 8.55
CA GLU A 109 -10.27 8.25 9.19
C GLU A 109 -8.85 7.81 9.49
N GLU A 110 -8.64 6.59 9.97
CA GLU A 110 -7.30 6.06 10.22
C GLU A 110 -6.48 5.99 8.94
N LEU A 111 -7.08 5.50 7.86
CA LEU A 111 -6.42 5.40 6.57
C LEU A 111 -6.05 6.80 6.04
N VAL A 112 -7.01 7.72 6.03
CA VAL A 112 -6.80 9.06 5.50
C VAL A 112 -5.75 9.81 6.32
N GLN A 113 -5.79 9.68 7.64
CA GLN A 113 -4.78 10.31 8.50
C GLN A 113 -3.38 9.76 8.22
N SER A 114 -3.26 8.45 8.03
CA SER A 114 -1.96 7.84 7.70
C SER A 114 -1.42 8.38 6.37
N ILE A 115 -2.30 8.52 5.38
CA ILE A 115 -1.92 9.06 4.09
C ILE A 115 -1.44 10.51 4.22
N HIS A 116 -2.18 11.33 4.96
CA HIS A 116 -1.82 12.75 5.13
C HIS A 116 -0.50 12.93 5.89
N LYS A 117 -0.17 12.03 6.80
CA LYS A 117 1.14 12.08 7.48
C LYS A 117 2.29 11.83 6.52
N LEU A 118 2.08 11.02 5.50
CA LEU A 118 3.12 10.64 4.56
C LEU A 118 3.14 11.50 3.30
N LEU A 119 2.01 12.15 2.99
CA LEU A 119 1.88 13.06 1.85
C LEU A 119 1.46 14.44 2.36
N PRO A 120 2.42 15.25 2.76
CA PRO A 120 2.12 16.60 3.26
C PRO A 120 1.62 17.53 2.15
#